data_ffc08ed03c28dfeca82df857e9dfee33
#
_entry.id   ffc08ed03c28dfeca82df857e9dfee33
#
_cell.length_a   1.000
_cell.length_b   1.000
_cell.length_c   1.000
_cell.angle_alpha   90.00
_cell.angle_beta   90.00
_cell.angle_gamma   90.00
#
_symmetry.space_group_name_H-M   'P 1'
#
loop_
_entity.id
_entity.type
_entity.pdbx_description
1 polymer ?
#
loop_
_entity_poly.entity_id
_entity_poly.type
_entity_poly.pdbx_seq_one_letter_code
_entity_poly.pdbx_strand_id
1 'polypeptide(L)'
;MVIVVEGTKSFSDYDIFMRAMGIALTNNTESEITIWSAGPHTINSFTAAFCNSSENFLKQKGFKIKFSKAPTFWVADNLSYVNYFAFFSAPKESLSRLTQQAELLESCEVGIFRY
;
A
#
# COMPACT_ATOMS: atom_id res chain seq x y z
N MET A 1 -10.85 2.96 -4.98
CA MET A 1 -10.06 1.92 -4.28
C MET A 1 -9.05 2.58 -3.35
N VAL A 2 -8.97 2.12 -2.13
CA VAL A 2 -8.02 2.62 -1.14
C VAL A 2 -7.02 1.51 -0.80
N ILE A 3 -5.74 1.83 -0.98
CA ILE A 3 -4.63 0.93 -0.66
C ILE A 3 -3.80 1.57 0.44
N VAL A 4 -3.48 0.81 1.49
CA VAL A 4 -2.52 1.24 2.51
C VAL A 4 -1.21 0.49 2.28
N VAL A 5 -0.10 1.21 2.38
CA VAL A 5 1.24 0.61 2.35
C VAL A 5 1.98 0.98 3.62
N GLU A 6 2.61 0.01 4.23
CA GLU A 6 3.41 0.18 5.43
C GLU A 6 4.58 -0.80 5.38
N GLY A 7 5.72 -0.42 5.92
CA GLY A 7 6.85 -1.32 5.96
C GLY A 7 7.70 -1.14 7.20
N THR A 8 8.69 -2.00 7.35
CA THR A 8 9.71 -1.86 8.38
C THR A 8 10.89 -1.08 7.84
N LYS A 9 11.75 -0.57 8.72
CA LYS A 9 12.93 0.23 8.33
C LYS A 9 13.93 -0.57 7.51
N SER A 10 13.94 -1.88 7.66
CA SER A 10 14.88 -2.76 6.96
C SER A 10 14.46 -3.10 5.55
N PHE A 11 13.21 -2.84 5.17
CA PHE A 11 12.74 -3.12 3.82
C PHE A 11 13.22 -2.04 2.86
N SER A 12 13.88 -2.45 1.76
CA SER A 12 14.43 -1.52 0.77
C SER A 12 14.35 -2.00 -0.67
N ASP A 13 13.53 -3.01 -0.95
CA ASP A 13 13.43 -3.60 -2.29
C ASP A 13 12.27 -2.99 -3.09
N TYR A 14 12.60 -2.06 -3.99
CA TYR A 14 11.59 -1.38 -4.81
C TYR A 14 10.89 -2.32 -5.79
N ASP A 15 11.60 -3.33 -6.31
CA ASP A 15 10.99 -4.28 -7.25
C ASP A 15 9.89 -5.09 -6.59
N ILE A 16 10.10 -5.50 -5.35
CA ILE A 16 9.08 -6.17 -4.56
C ILE A 16 7.89 -5.23 -4.32
N PHE A 17 8.17 -3.96 -4.01
CA PHE A 17 7.12 -2.96 -3.82
C PHE A 17 6.27 -2.81 -5.09
N MET A 18 6.90 -2.69 -6.25
CA MET A 18 6.19 -2.57 -7.53
C MET A 18 5.30 -3.78 -7.82
N ARG A 19 5.83 -4.98 -7.56
CA ARG A 19 5.05 -6.22 -7.75
C ARG A 19 3.85 -6.26 -6.83
N ALA A 20 4.02 -5.82 -5.59
CA ALA A 20 2.92 -5.76 -4.62
C ALA A 20 1.83 -4.80 -5.11
N MET A 21 2.20 -3.65 -5.64
CA MET A 21 1.24 -2.69 -6.19
C MET A 21 0.49 -3.29 -7.39
N GLY A 22 1.19 -4.03 -8.25
CA GLY A 22 0.54 -4.75 -9.34
C GLY A 22 -0.48 -5.77 -8.85
N ILE A 23 -0.15 -6.49 -7.78
CA ILE A 23 -1.08 -7.45 -7.15
C ILE A 23 -2.30 -6.72 -6.58
N ALA A 24 -2.06 -5.63 -5.86
CA ALA A 24 -3.14 -4.84 -5.25
C ALA A 24 -4.11 -4.28 -6.30
N LEU A 25 -3.60 -3.92 -7.47
CA LEU A 25 -4.40 -3.33 -8.54
C LEU A 25 -5.01 -4.36 -9.49
N THR A 26 -4.65 -5.64 -9.34
CA THR A 26 -5.21 -6.71 -10.16
C THR A 26 -6.73 -6.77 -9.93
N ASN A 27 -7.48 -6.82 -11.01
CA ASN A 27 -8.95 -6.87 -10.99
C ASN A 27 -9.62 -5.60 -10.44
N ASN A 28 -8.87 -4.52 -10.25
CA ASN A 28 -9.50 -3.25 -9.85
C ASN A 28 -10.32 -2.69 -11.01
N THR A 29 -11.57 -2.32 -10.73
CA THR A 29 -12.48 -1.69 -11.68
C THR A 29 -12.82 -0.25 -11.31
N GLU A 30 -12.40 0.22 -10.15
CA GLU A 30 -12.67 1.59 -9.71
C GLU A 30 -11.73 2.57 -10.41
N SER A 31 -12.28 3.66 -10.91
CA SER A 31 -11.51 4.66 -11.67
C SER A 31 -10.56 5.50 -10.80
N GLU A 32 -10.87 5.63 -9.52
CA GLU A 32 -10.02 6.39 -8.60
C GLU A 32 -9.27 5.45 -7.66
N ILE A 33 -7.95 5.60 -7.62
CA ILE A 33 -7.07 4.81 -6.78
C ILE A 33 -6.36 5.76 -5.81
N THR A 34 -6.50 5.51 -4.52
CA THR A 34 -5.86 6.31 -3.47
C THR A 34 -4.93 5.41 -2.67
N ILE A 35 -3.70 5.86 -2.47
CA ILE A 35 -2.73 5.14 -1.65
C ILE A 35 -2.41 5.96 -0.41
N TRP A 36 -2.58 5.36 0.76
CA TRP A 36 -2.16 5.95 2.03
C TRP A 36 -0.85 5.28 2.45
N SER A 37 0.22 6.07 2.50
CA SER A 37 1.53 5.55 2.91
C SER A 37 1.73 5.82 4.40
N ALA A 38 1.81 4.76 5.17
CA ALA A 38 1.96 4.84 6.63
C ALA A 38 3.43 4.85 7.07
N GLY A 39 4.35 4.87 6.13
CA GLY A 39 5.78 4.93 6.42
C GLY A 39 6.43 3.56 6.55
N PRO A 40 7.73 3.51 6.82
CA PRO A 40 8.65 4.62 7.05
C PRO A 40 8.99 5.41 5.77
N HIS A 41 10.00 6.30 5.87
CA HIS A 41 10.39 7.18 4.77
C HIS A 41 10.65 6.42 3.45
N THR A 42 11.29 5.26 3.50
CA THR A 42 11.56 4.45 2.30
C THR A 42 10.25 4.07 1.60
N ILE A 43 9.25 3.66 2.35
CA ILE A 43 7.93 3.31 1.79
C ILE A 43 7.25 4.56 1.21
N ASN A 44 7.37 5.70 1.88
CA ASN A 44 6.84 6.96 1.34
C ASN A 44 7.49 7.30 -0.01
N SER A 45 8.82 7.13 -0.10
CA SER A 45 9.58 7.39 -1.34
C SER A 45 9.20 6.41 -2.45
N PHE A 46 9.03 5.14 -2.13
CA PHE A 46 8.61 4.12 -3.09
C PHE A 46 7.20 4.40 -3.63
N THR A 47 6.31 4.82 -2.74
CA THR A 47 4.95 5.18 -3.13
C THR A 47 4.94 6.36 -4.11
N ALA A 48 5.72 7.39 -3.81
CA ALA A 48 5.86 8.55 -4.69
C ALA A 48 6.42 8.14 -6.06
N ALA A 49 7.47 7.32 -6.08
CA ALA A 49 8.08 6.86 -7.32
C ALA A 49 7.11 6.02 -8.15
N PHE A 50 6.37 5.13 -7.51
CA PHE A 50 5.37 4.30 -8.18
C PHE A 50 4.27 5.16 -8.79
N CYS A 51 3.72 6.11 -8.05
CA CYS A 51 2.67 6.98 -8.55
C CYS A 51 3.16 7.82 -9.73
N ASN A 52 4.37 8.38 -9.63
CA ASN A 52 4.93 9.19 -10.72
C ASN A 52 5.16 8.38 -11.98
N SER A 53 5.66 7.15 -11.86
CA SER A 53 5.96 6.31 -13.02
C SER A 53 4.71 5.70 -13.65
N SER A 54 3.65 5.53 -12.88
CA SER A 54 2.43 4.83 -13.33
C SER A 54 1.31 5.78 -13.76
N GLU A 55 1.41 7.06 -13.43
CA GLU A 55 0.33 8.01 -13.61
C GLU A 55 -0.17 8.07 -15.05
N ASN A 56 0.74 8.27 -16.00
CA ASN A 56 0.36 8.40 -17.42
C ASN A 56 -0.25 7.10 -17.96
N PHE A 57 0.35 5.97 -17.63
CA PHE A 57 -0.16 4.66 -18.06
C PHE A 57 -1.58 4.42 -17.54
N LEU A 58 -1.80 4.69 -16.26
CA LEU A 58 -3.11 4.51 -15.64
C LEU A 58 -4.14 5.49 -16.20
N LYS A 59 -3.73 6.72 -16.46
CA LYS A 59 -4.61 7.74 -17.05
C LYS A 59 -5.11 7.31 -18.43
N GLN A 60 -4.24 6.74 -19.26
CA GLN A 60 -4.62 6.23 -20.57
C GLN A 60 -5.66 5.12 -20.49
N LYS A 61 -5.66 4.37 -19.39
CA LYS A 61 -6.62 3.29 -19.14
C LYS A 61 -7.87 3.75 -18.41
N GLY A 62 -8.00 5.03 -18.14
CA GLY A 62 -9.17 5.59 -17.46
C GLY A 62 -9.07 5.60 -15.95
N PHE A 63 -7.88 5.40 -15.39
CA PHE A 63 -7.66 5.40 -13.94
C PHE A 63 -6.93 6.66 -13.50
N LYS A 64 -7.24 7.10 -12.29
CA LYS A 64 -6.60 8.23 -11.64
C LYS A 64 -5.99 7.76 -10.34
N ILE A 65 -4.69 7.98 -10.16
CA ILE A 65 -3.97 7.56 -8.97
C ILE A 65 -3.43 8.76 -8.19
N LYS A 66 -3.57 8.72 -6.89
CA LYS A 66 -3.01 9.72 -5.98
C LYS A 66 -2.55 9.04 -4.70
N PHE A 67 -1.65 9.69 -3.97
CA PHE A 67 -1.22 9.18 -2.67
C PHE A 67 -1.05 10.32 -1.67
N SER A 68 -1.07 9.95 -0.40
CA SER A 68 -0.71 10.84 0.68
C SER A 68 -0.02 10.06 1.79
N LYS A 69 0.85 10.75 2.53
CA LYS A 69 1.40 10.20 3.77
C LYS A 69 0.30 10.23 4.82
N ALA A 70 0.16 9.15 5.56
CA ALA A 70 -0.87 9.02 6.58
C ALA A 70 -0.26 8.39 7.83
N PRO A 71 -0.34 9.08 8.99
CA PRO A 71 0.19 8.49 10.23
C PRO A 71 -0.56 7.21 10.59
N THR A 72 0.12 6.30 11.27
CA THR A 72 -0.46 5.00 11.61
C THR A 72 -1.74 5.12 12.44
N PHE A 73 -1.81 6.08 13.35
CA PHE A 73 -3.02 6.27 14.16
C PHE A 73 -4.22 6.69 13.30
N TRP A 74 -3.99 7.53 12.31
CA TRP A 74 -5.05 7.97 11.41
C TRP A 74 -5.53 6.82 10.52
N VAL A 75 -4.59 6.02 10.01
CA VAL A 75 -4.92 4.83 9.20
C VAL A 75 -5.73 3.85 10.03
N ALA A 76 -5.35 3.62 11.30
CA ALA A 76 -6.07 2.73 12.20
C ALA A 76 -7.53 3.15 12.36
N ASP A 77 -7.78 4.45 12.49
CA ASP A 77 -9.13 5.00 12.60
C ASP A 77 -9.93 4.89 11.32
N ASN A 78 -9.28 4.70 10.18
CA ASN A 78 -9.92 4.68 8.86
C ASN A 78 -9.77 3.34 8.13
N LEU A 79 -9.41 2.28 8.83
CA LEU A 79 -9.22 0.95 8.20
C LEU A 79 -10.49 0.42 7.51
N SER A 80 -11.66 0.83 7.95
CA SER A 80 -12.91 0.39 7.32
C SER A 80 -13.06 0.84 5.87
N TYR A 81 -12.32 1.86 5.45
CA TYR A 81 -12.31 2.35 4.07
C TYR A 81 -11.28 1.67 3.19
N VAL A 82 -10.39 0.86 3.77
CA VAL A 82 -9.26 0.26 3.07
C VAL A 82 -9.67 -1.02 2.37
N ASN A 83 -9.37 -1.12 1.09
CA ASN A 83 -9.63 -2.31 0.28
C ASN A 83 -8.46 -3.28 0.29
N TYR A 84 -7.23 -2.76 0.30
CA TYR A 84 -6.03 -3.59 0.28
C TYR A 84 -4.97 -2.97 1.18
N PHE A 85 -4.37 -3.80 2.02
CA PHE A 85 -3.29 -3.39 2.93
C PHE A 85 -2.04 -4.20 2.59
N ALA A 86 -0.96 -3.52 2.18
CA ALA A 86 0.31 -4.16 1.84
C ALA A 86 1.35 -3.85 2.92
N PHE A 87 1.90 -4.88 3.54
CA PHE A 87 2.94 -4.76 4.54
C PHE A 87 4.26 -5.33 3.99
N PHE A 88 5.33 -4.57 4.16
CA PHE A 88 6.65 -4.90 3.64
C PHE A 88 7.66 -5.03 4.77
N SER A 89 8.37 -6.16 4.82
CA SER A 89 9.35 -6.40 5.87
C SER A 89 10.50 -7.29 5.39
N ALA A 90 11.58 -7.34 6.17
CA ALA A 90 12.58 -8.40 6.03
C ALA A 90 12.00 -9.71 6.57
N PRO A 91 12.59 -10.87 6.19
CA PRO A 91 12.18 -12.15 6.75
C PRO A 91 12.29 -12.15 8.28
N LYS A 92 11.37 -12.83 8.95
CA LYS A 92 11.35 -13.01 10.41
C LYS A 92 11.00 -11.78 11.23
N GLU A 93 10.69 -10.66 10.61
CA GLU A 93 10.17 -9.52 11.35
C GLU A 93 8.71 -9.72 11.70
N SER A 94 8.31 -9.21 12.87
CA SER A 94 6.92 -9.29 13.30
C SER A 94 6.02 -8.39 12.46
N LEU A 95 4.77 -8.80 12.30
CA LEU A 95 3.76 -7.94 11.68
C LEU A 95 3.52 -6.72 12.55
N SER A 96 3.31 -5.57 11.91
CA SER A 96 2.97 -4.36 12.64
C SER A 96 1.60 -4.50 13.30
N ARG A 97 1.36 -3.68 14.31
CA ARG A 97 0.05 -3.62 14.96
C ARG A 97 -1.05 -3.27 13.96
N LEU A 98 -0.76 -2.34 13.06
CA LEU A 98 -1.70 -1.91 12.03
C LEU A 98 -2.05 -3.07 11.09
N THR A 99 -1.05 -3.84 10.67
CA THR A 99 -1.26 -5.04 9.83
C THR A 99 -2.15 -6.04 10.54
N GLN A 100 -1.90 -6.30 11.82
CA GLN A 100 -2.71 -7.23 12.59
C GLN A 100 -4.16 -6.77 12.68
N GLN A 101 -4.39 -5.49 12.86
CA GLN A 101 -5.75 -4.92 12.87
C GLN A 101 -6.43 -5.07 11.51
N ALA A 102 -5.70 -4.84 10.42
CA ALA A 102 -6.24 -4.98 9.08
C ALA A 102 -6.65 -6.43 8.77
N GLU A 103 -5.88 -7.39 9.25
CA GLU A 103 -6.18 -8.82 9.05
C GLU A 103 -7.50 -9.26 9.70
N LEU A 104 -7.97 -8.53 10.69
CA LEU A 104 -9.23 -8.84 11.37
C LEU A 104 -10.46 -8.35 10.59
N LEU A 105 -10.27 -7.54 9.56
CA LEU A 105 -11.38 -6.96 8.79
C LEU A 105 -11.63 -7.77 7.52
N GLU A 106 -12.84 -8.27 7.36
CA GLU A 106 -13.22 -9.03 6.17
C GLU A 106 -13.21 -8.18 4.90
N SER A 107 -13.46 -6.88 5.03
CA SER A 107 -13.52 -5.95 3.90
C SER A 107 -12.13 -5.56 3.37
N CYS A 108 -11.06 -5.90 4.09
CA CYS A 108 -9.71 -5.51 3.75
C CYS A 108 -8.87 -6.74 3.40
N GLU A 109 -8.39 -6.79 2.17
CA GLU A 109 -7.44 -7.83 1.76
C GLU A 109 -6.04 -7.41 2.23
N VAL A 110 -5.28 -8.35 2.78
CA VAL A 110 -3.94 -8.06 3.31
C VAL A 110 -2.90 -8.88 2.56
N GLY A 111 -1.88 -8.20 2.06
CA GLY A 111 -0.70 -8.82 1.47
C GLY A 111 0.52 -8.58 2.33
N ILE A 112 1.30 -9.62 2.59
CA ILE A 112 2.53 -9.53 3.37
C ILE A 112 3.70 -9.90 2.44
N PHE A 113 4.60 -8.97 2.26
CA PHE A 113 5.71 -9.09 1.32
C PHE A 113 7.03 -9.03 2.08
N ARG A 114 7.71 -10.16 2.17
CA ARG A 114 8.96 -10.29 2.93
C ARG A 114 10.14 -10.53 2.02
N TYR A 115 11.20 -9.82 2.31
CA TYR A 115 12.38 -9.97 1.48
C TYR A 115 13.68 -9.64 2.21
#